data_9d0cbccbfbcecdc633b052d236cf0afa
#
_entry.id   9d0cbccbfbcecdc633b052d236cf0afa
#
_cell.length_a   1.000
_cell.length_b   1.000
_cell.length_c   1.000
_cell.angle_alpha   90.00
_cell.angle_beta   90.00
_cell.angle_gamma   90.00
#
_symmetry.space_group_name_H-M   'P 1'
#
loop_
_entity.id
_entity.type
_entity.pdbx_description
1 polymer ?
#
loop_
_entity_poly.entity_id
_entity_poly.type
_entity_poly.pdbx_seq_one_letter_code
_entity_poly.pdbx_strand_id
1 'polypeptide(L)'
;MFRRAIINKDTQVCMSLAARPSNFGTRFHNYLYEALDLNYLYKAFSPTDLTQAISGVRGLGIRGCAISMPFKEACIPLVDELDASAQAIHSVNTIVNTNGHLKAYNTDYIAIARLLANYKVSPDLVFALRGSGGMAKAVACALKDAGFTRGYIVAIDEASGKQLAELYGYEWRPDTDGIEADLLINATPIGMAGGNDADKLSYSEQEVDKASVIFDVVALPPVTPLIRYARERGKTVITGSEVFAIQAVEQFVLYTGIRPDDALFQKAAAWSRL
;
A
#
# COMPACT_ATOMS: atom_id res chain seq x y z
N MET A 1 -16.18 8.55 25.28
CA MET A 1 -15.01 8.42 26.17
C MET A 1 -14.48 7.00 25.95
N PHE A 2 -13.35 6.86 25.27
CA PHE A 2 -12.76 5.55 25.00
C PHE A 2 -12.29 4.94 26.32
N ARG A 3 -12.78 3.74 26.65
CA ARG A 3 -12.20 2.93 27.74
C ARG A 3 -10.91 2.34 27.18
N ARG A 4 -9.76 2.81 27.65
CA ARG A 4 -8.49 2.12 27.36
C ARG A 4 -8.64 0.65 27.76
N ALA A 5 -8.49 -0.25 26.80
CA ALA A 5 -8.39 -1.67 27.10
C ALA A 5 -7.31 -1.86 28.18
N ILE A 6 -7.63 -2.56 29.26
CA ILE A 6 -6.66 -2.82 30.32
C ILE A 6 -5.66 -3.85 29.77
N ILE A 7 -4.45 -3.37 29.46
CA ILE A 7 -3.35 -4.25 29.04
C ILE A 7 -3.04 -5.23 30.15
N ASN A 8 -3.02 -6.50 29.81
CA ASN A 8 -2.76 -7.61 30.74
C ASN A 8 -1.85 -8.66 30.08
N LYS A 9 -1.55 -9.76 30.80
CA LYS A 9 -0.65 -10.82 30.33
C LYS A 9 -1.12 -11.53 29.06
N ASP A 10 -2.42 -11.47 28.75
CA ASP A 10 -3.05 -12.15 27.61
C ASP A 10 -3.26 -11.17 26.42
N THR A 11 -2.81 -9.91 26.54
CA THR A 11 -2.93 -8.92 25.46
C THR A 11 -2.09 -9.34 24.26
N GLN A 12 -2.75 -9.50 23.12
CA GLN A 12 -2.07 -9.78 21.85
C GLN A 12 -1.38 -8.50 21.34
N VAL A 13 -0.10 -8.62 21.04
CA VAL A 13 0.67 -7.47 20.54
C VAL A 13 0.80 -7.56 19.02
N CYS A 14 0.46 -6.45 18.36
CA CYS A 14 0.78 -6.20 16.95
C CYS A 14 1.71 -4.99 16.85
N MET A 15 2.47 -4.91 15.76
CA MET A 15 3.45 -3.84 15.59
C MET A 15 3.67 -3.47 14.12
N SER A 16 4.45 -2.43 13.89
CA SER A 16 5.06 -2.15 12.59
C SER A 16 6.56 -1.88 12.71
N LEU A 17 7.28 -2.23 11.64
CA LEU A 17 8.70 -1.95 11.45
C LEU A 17 8.89 -1.02 10.25
N ALA A 18 9.49 0.13 10.47
CA ALA A 18 9.83 1.11 9.43
C ALA A 18 11.05 1.94 9.86
N ALA A 19 11.82 2.45 8.90
CA ALA A 19 12.89 3.40 9.22
C ALA A 19 12.33 4.72 9.78
N ARG A 20 11.16 5.14 9.29
CA ARG A 20 10.45 6.35 9.74
C ARG A 20 8.97 6.02 9.90
N PRO A 21 8.57 5.42 11.04
CA PRO A 21 7.19 5.06 11.28
C PRO A 21 6.30 6.31 11.44
N SER A 22 5.08 6.25 10.89
CA SER A 22 4.03 7.23 11.16
C SER A 22 3.14 6.79 12.32
N ASN A 23 2.31 7.69 12.81
CA ASN A 23 1.31 7.36 13.83
C ASN A 23 0.04 6.72 13.26
N PHE A 24 -0.12 6.67 11.93
CA PHE A 24 -1.36 6.20 11.31
C PHE A 24 -1.71 4.77 11.75
N GLY A 25 -0.81 3.80 11.53
CA GLY A 25 -1.07 2.40 11.90
C GLY A 25 -1.36 2.24 13.39
N THR A 26 -0.57 2.92 14.24
CA THR A 26 -0.78 2.89 15.69
C THR A 26 -2.17 3.40 16.08
N ARG A 27 -2.62 4.51 15.50
CA ARG A 27 -3.94 5.09 15.78
C ARG A 27 -5.06 4.22 15.20
N PHE A 28 -4.91 3.77 13.95
CA PHE A 28 -5.91 2.98 13.24
C PHE A 28 -6.23 1.67 13.95
N HIS A 29 -5.21 0.87 14.22
CA HIS A 29 -5.39 -0.43 14.83
C HIS A 29 -5.89 -0.32 16.27
N ASN A 30 -5.31 0.55 17.10
CA ASN A 30 -5.77 0.72 18.47
C ASN A 30 -7.19 1.27 18.57
N TYR A 31 -7.61 2.15 17.63
CA TYR A 31 -9.00 2.60 17.56
C TYR A 31 -9.96 1.43 17.33
N LEU A 32 -9.63 0.56 16.36
CA LEU A 32 -10.45 -0.61 16.05
C LEU A 32 -10.45 -1.64 17.19
N TYR A 33 -9.30 -1.88 17.82
CA TYR A 33 -9.20 -2.79 18.97
C TYR A 33 -10.09 -2.34 20.11
N GLU A 34 -10.10 -1.03 20.41
CA GLU A 34 -10.94 -0.46 21.46
C GLU A 34 -12.42 -0.49 21.09
N ALA A 35 -12.78 -0.11 19.86
CA ALA A 35 -14.16 -0.06 19.40
C ALA A 35 -14.83 -1.45 19.34
N LEU A 36 -14.04 -2.50 19.11
CA LEU A 36 -14.47 -3.90 19.03
C LEU A 36 -14.22 -4.69 20.32
N ASP A 37 -13.79 -4.04 21.41
CA ASP A 37 -13.45 -4.63 22.71
C ASP A 37 -12.45 -5.79 22.59
N LEU A 38 -11.42 -5.64 21.75
CA LEU A 38 -10.40 -6.64 21.53
C LEU A 38 -9.20 -6.42 22.45
N ASN A 39 -8.75 -7.48 23.12
CA ASN A 39 -7.56 -7.44 23.96
C ASN A 39 -6.27 -7.46 23.13
N TYR A 40 -6.07 -6.36 22.36
CA TYR A 40 -4.96 -6.16 21.46
C TYR A 40 -4.29 -4.82 21.70
N LEU A 41 -3.00 -4.72 21.34
CA LEU A 41 -2.21 -3.51 21.34
C LEU A 41 -1.40 -3.41 20.06
N TYR A 42 -1.35 -2.22 19.46
CA TYR A 42 -0.48 -1.94 18.33
C TYR A 42 0.51 -0.83 18.64
N LYS A 43 1.80 -1.05 18.29
CA LYS A 43 2.86 -0.05 18.42
C LYS A 43 3.82 -0.06 17.23
N ALA A 44 4.20 1.12 16.76
CA ALA A 44 5.22 1.29 15.71
C ALA A 44 6.63 1.30 16.30
N PHE A 45 7.59 0.69 15.57
CA PHE A 45 9.01 0.64 15.93
C PHE A 45 9.89 0.99 14.73
N SER A 46 11.09 1.51 15.05
CA SER A 46 12.17 1.74 14.10
C SER A 46 13.34 0.84 14.51
N PRO A 47 13.49 -0.35 13.91
CA PRO A 47 14.53 -1.30 14.31
C PRO A 47 15.90 -0.84 13.83
N THR A 48 16.93 -1.10 14.61
CA THR A 48 18.34 -0.94 14.23
C THR A 48 18.88 -2.18 13.53
N ASP A 49 18.26 -3.34 13.76
CA ASP A 49 18.59 -4.63 13.15
C ASP A 49 17.29 -5.37 12.82
N LEU A 50 17.06 -5.56 11.52
CA LEU A 50 15.84 -6.22 11.04
C LEU A 50 15.79 -7.70 11.42
N THR A 51 16.90 -8.40 11.36
CA THR A 51 16.98 -9.84 11.66
C THR A 51 16.61 -10.12 13.11
N GLN A 52 17.18 -9.31 14.03
CA GLN A 52 16.83 -9.41 15.45
C GLN A 52 15.39 -9.01 15.70
N ALA A 53 14.87 -7.98 15.01
CA ALA A 53 13.47 -7.55 15.15
C ALA A 53 12.49 -8.66 14.72
N ILE A 54 12.72 -9.32 13.56
CA ILE A 54 11.88 -10.44 13.09
C ILE A 54 12.03 -11.67 14.00
N SER A 55 13.23 -11.95 14.50
CA SER A 55 13.43 -12.99 15.52
C SER A 55 12.62 -12.69 16.81
N GLY A 56 12.56 -11.41 17.19
CA GLY A 56 11.72 -10.93 18.29
C GLY A 56 10.23 -11.12 18.03
N VAL A 57 9.75 -10.85 16.81
CA VAL A 57 8.36 -11.14 16.41
C VAL A 57 8.02 -12.60 16.66
N ARG A 58 8.91 -13.50 16.28
CA ARG A 58 8.76 -14.95 16.49
C ARG A 58 8.81 -15.33 17.96
N GLY A 59 9.90 -14.95 18.63
CA GLY A 59 10.21 -15.42 19.99
C GLY A 59 9.33 -14.81 21.09
N LEU A 60 8.80 -13.61 20.89
CA LEU A 60 7.88 -12.95 21.81
C LEU A 60 6.40 -13.23 21.51
N GLY A 61 6.11 -14.00 20.47
CA GLY A 61 4.74 -14.28 20.08
C GLY A 61 3.97 -13.05 19.60
N ILE A 62 4.66 -12.05 19.01
CA ILE A 62 4.00 -10.88 18.42
C ILE A 62 3.07 -11.36 17.30
N ARG A 63 1.76 -11.12 17.45
CA ARG A 63 0.73 -11.67 16.58
C ARG A 63 0.81 -11.16 15.15
N GLY A 64 1.07 -9.87 14.96
CA GLY A 64 1.10 -9.25 13.65
C GLY A 64 2.20 -8.19 13.55
N CYS A 65 2.85 -8.12 12.39
CA CYS A 65 3.90 -7.14 12.13
C CYS A 65 3.74 -6.54 10.74
N ALA A 66 3.38 -5.25 10.67
CA ALA A 66 3.41 -4.51 9.42
C ALA A 66 4.87 -4.16 9.06
N ILE A 67 5.22 -4.34 7.79
CA ILE A 67 6.56 -4.07 7.26
C ILE A 67 6.48 -2.90 6.27
N SER A 68 7.29 -1.87 6.53
CA SER A 68 7.37 -0.69 5.67
C SER A 68 8.81 -0.46 5.19
N MET A 69 9.00 0.62 4.41
CA MET A 69 10.31 0.95 3.86
C MET A 69 11.39 1.10 4.95
N PRO A 70 12.62 0.59 4.72
CA PRO A 70 13.12 -0.09 3.51
C PRO A 70 13.01 -1.63 3.57
N PHE A 71 12.25 -2.21 4.50
CA PHE A 71 12.34 -3.60 4.94
C PHE A 71 11.50 -4.60 4.13
N LYS A 72 10.67 -4.13 3.19
CA LYS A 72 9.66 -4.96 2.48
C LYS A 72 10.22 -6.15 1.71
N GLU A 73 11.42 -6.03 1.15
CA GLU A 73 12.11 -7.13 0.45
C GLU A 73 13.10 -7.85 1.39
N ALA A 74 13.80 -7.07 2.24
CA ALA A 74 14.82 -7.60 3.14
C ALA A 74 14.28 -8.57 4.20
N CYS A 75 12.98 -8.53 4.54
CA CYS A 75 12.38 -9.45 5.50
C CYS A 75 11.98 -10.81 4.89
N ILE A 76 11.99 -10.97 3.55
CA ILE A 76 11.59 -12.20 2.86
C ILE A 76 12.38 -13.43 3.36
N PRO A 77 13.71 -13.41 3.43
CA PRO A 77 14.46 -14.57 3.90
C PRO A 77 14.31 -14.86 5.40
N LEU A 78 13.60 -14.02 6.15
CA LEU A 78 13.42 -14.13 7.60
C LEU A 78 12.06 -14.71 8.02
N VAL A 79 11.18 -14.99 7.04
CA VAL A 79 9.85 -15.59 7.24
C VAL A 79 9.81 -17.03 6.72
N ASP A 80 8.80 -17.78 7.14
CA ASP A 80 8.70 -19.20 6.80
C ASP A 80 7.88 -19.43 5.51
N GLU A 81 6.92 -18.54 5.22
CA GLU A 81 5.99 -18.70 4.11
C GLU A 81 5.63 -17.35 3.49
N LEU A 82 5.56 -17.30 2.16
CA LEU A 82 4.98 -16.19 1.41
C LEU A 82 3.59 -16.56 0.91
N ASP A 83 2.61 -15.73 1.22
CA ASP A 83 1.31 -15.78 0.57
C ASP A 83 1.43 -15.41 -0.92
N ALA A 84 0.47 -15.86 -1.75
CA ALA A 84 0.46 -15.56 -3.18
C ALA A 84 0.58 -14.05 -3.47
N SER A 85 -0.05 -13.20 -2.66
CA SER A 85 0.03 -11.74 -2.78
C SER A 85 1.44 -11.17 -2.62
N ALA A 86 2.26 -11.76 -1.75
CA ALA A 86 3.64 -11.34 -1.51
C ALA A 86 4.62 -12.01 -2.48
N GLN A 87 4.34 -13.27 -2.85
CA GLN A 87 5.18 -14.05 -3.77
C GLN A 87 5.19 -13.45 -5.17
N ALA A 88 4.01 -13.07 -5.70
CA ALA A 88 3.86 -12.53 -7.06
C ALA A 88 4.67 -11.25 -7.29
N ILE A 89 4.84 -10.41 -6.26
CA ILE A 89 5.52 -9.11 -6.38
C ILE A 89 6.89 -9.08 -5.68
N HIS A 90 7.26 -10.18 -5.02
CA HIS A 90 8.49 -10.30 -4.23
C HIS A 90 8.67 -9.14 -3.23
N SER A 91 7.58 -8.80 -2.53
CA SER A 91 7.53 -7.70 -1.57
C SER A 91 6.51 -8.00 -0.48
N VAL A 92 6.88 -7.78 0.77
CA VAL A 92 6.08 -8.05 1.96
C VAL A 92 5.73 -6.74 2.66
N ASN A 93 4.47 -6.56 3.07
CA ASN A 93 4.10 -5.46 3.95
C ASN A 93 3.42 -5.91 5.26
N THR A 94 3.15 -7.22 5.41
CA THR A 94 2.43 -7.77 6.56
C THR A 94 2.94 -9.15 6.89
N ILE A 95 3.29 -9.40 8.15
CA ILE A 95 3.64 -10.71 8.69
C ILE A 95 2.62 -11.09 9.74
N VAL A 96 2.14 -12.32 9.70
CA VAL A 96 1.29 -12.93 10.71
C VAL A 96 2.06 -14.07 11.38
N ASN A 97 2.13 -14.03 12.69
CA ASN A 97 2.75 -15.08 13.50
C ASN A 97 1.66 -15.99 14.06
N THR A 98 1.73 -17.26 13.73
CA THR A 98 0.87 -18.30 14.29
C THR A 98 1.76 -19.34 14.97
N ASN A 99 1.87 -19.27 16.29
CA ASN A 99 2.67 -20.19 17.10
C ASN A 99 4.15 -20.33 16.65
N GLY A 100 4.77 -19.20 16.28
CA GLY A 100 6.15 -19.14 15.81
C GLY A 100 6.33 -19.32 14.30
N HIS A 101 5.29 -19.73 13.55
CA HIS A 101 5.31 -19.76 12.09
C HIS A 101 4.94 -18.37 11.54
N LEU A 102 5.85 -17.79 10.76
CA LEU A 102 5.71 -16.45 10.17
C LEU A 102 5.27 -16.55 8.71
N LYS A 103 4.01 -16.23 8.44
CA LYS A 103 3.48 -16.12 7.07
C LYS A 103 3.39 -14.65 6.66
N ALA A 104 3.92 -14.33 5.49
CA ALA A 104 3.99 -12.97 4.99
C ALA A 104 3.05 -12.72 3.82
N TYR A 105 2.47 -11.51 3.78
CA TYR A 105 1.45 -11.06 2.83
C TYR A 105 1.81 -9.70 2.24
N ASN A 106 1.14 -9.33 1.15
CA ASN A 106 1.16 -7.96 0.65
C ASN A 106 -0.25 -7.40 0.52
N THR A 107 -0.64 -6.58 1.49
CA THR A 107 -1.97 -5.94 1.52
C THR A 107 -2.07 -4.70 0.63
N ASP A 108 -0.95 -4.14 0.13
CA ASP A 108 -0.97 -3.07 -0.88
C ASP A 108 -1.55 -3.63 -2.19
N TYR A 109 -1.08 -4.80 -2.64
CA TYR A 109 -1.65 -5.51 -3.80
C TYR A 109 -3.16 -5.76 -3.64
N ILE A 110 -3.58 -6.29 -2.47
CA ILE A 110 -5.00 -6.57 -2.20
C ILE A 110 -5.83 -5.28 -2.29
N ALA A 111 -5.31 -4.17 -1.75
CA ALA A 111 -5.99 -2.87 -1.80
C ALA A 111 -6.15 -2.36 -3.24
N ILE A 112 -5.10 -2.44 -4.05
CA ILE A 112 -5.10 -1.99 -5.45
C ILE A 112 -6.09 -2.82 -6.27
N ALA A 113 -6.02 -4.15 -6.19
CA ALA A 113 -6.92 -5.06 -6.90
C ALA A 113 -8.39 -4.77 -6.55
N ARG A 114 -8.68 -4.53 -5.27
CA ARG A 114 -10.03 -4.17 -4.80
C ARG A 114 -10.48 -2.80 -5.34
N LEU A 115 -9.60 -1.81 -5.39
CA LEU A 115 -9.95 -0.48 -5.93
C LEU A 115 -10.22 -0.55 -7.44
N LEU A 116 -9.39 -1.25 -8.20
CA LEU A 116 -9.65 -1.45 -9.64
C LEU A 116 -11.03 -2.07 -9.88
N ALA A 117 -11.41 -3.07 -9.08
CA ALA A 117 -12.73 -3.72 -9.15
C ALA A 117 -13.88 -2.79 -8.71
N ASN A 118 -13.72 -2.07 -7.58
CA ASN A 118 -14.75 -1.17 -7.05
C ASN A 118 -15.07 -0.01 -8.01
N TYR A 119 -14.03 0.55 -8.63
CA TYR A 119 -14.16 1.61 -9.63
C TYR A 119 -14.53 1.08 -11.02
N LYS A 120 -14.63 -0.26 -11.17
CA LYS A 120 -14.95 -0.93 -12.45
C LYS A 120 -14.04 -0.46 -13.58
N VAL A 121 -12.74 -0.33 -13.29
CA VAL A 121 -11.75 0.10 -14.29
C VAL A 121 -11.64 -0.97 -15.36
N SER A 122 -11.98 -0.62 -16.62
CA SER A 122 -11.96 -1.59 -17.72
C SER A 122 -10.54 -2.06 -18.04
N PRO A 123 -10.27 -3.36 -18.16
CA PRO A 123 -8.97 -3.88 -18.57
C PRO A 123 -8.62 -3.58 -20.03
N ASP A 124 -9.58 -3.10 -20.84
CA ASP A 124 -9.35 -2.68 -22.24
C ASP A 124 -8.61 -1.33 -22.34
N LEU A 125 -8.55 -0.57 -21.26
CA LEU A 125 -7.84 0.71 -21.21
C LEU A 125 -6.33 0.49 -21.39
N VAL A 126 -5.68 1.43 -22.06
CA VAL A 126 -4.23 1.53 -22.09
C VAL A 126 -3.80 2.29 -20.82
N PHE A 127 -2.87 1.72 -20.05
CA PHE A 127 -2.36 2.41 -18.87
C PHE A 127 -0.92 2.92 -19.04
N ALA A 128 -0.56 3.96 -18.30
CA ALA A 128 0.81 4.37 -18.04
C ALA A 128 1.04 4.37 -16.52
N LEU A 129 1.94 3.50 -16.05
CA LEU A 129 2.34 3.39 -14.65
C LEU A 129 3.71 4.05 -14.46
N ARG A 130 3.74 5.19 -13.79
CA ARG A 130 4.98 5.89 -13.45
C ARG A 130 5.56 5.38 -12.14
N GLY A 131 6.77 4.80 -12.22
CA GLY A 131 7.52 4.22 -11.12
C GLY A 131 7.88 2.75 -11.34
N SER A 132 8.91 2.26 -10.61
CA SER A 132 9.39 0.85 -10.66
C SER A 132 9.69 0.27 -9.27
N GLY A 133 9.39 1.01 -8.19
CA GLY A 133 9.57 0.56 -6.81
C GLY A 133 8.50 -0.43 -6.32
N GLY A 134 8.55 -0.78 -5.04
CA GLY A 134 7.65 -1.80 -4.45
C GLY A 134 6.16 -1.54 -4.65
N MET A 135 5.70 -0.28 -4.61
CA MET A 135 4.31 0.05 -4.90
C MET A 135 3.98 -0.14 -6.39
N ALA A 136 4.89 0.25 -7.30
CA ALA A 136 4.70 0.03 -8.73
C ALA A 136 4.63 -1.47 -9.08
N LYS A 137 5.41 -2.32 -8.40
CA LYS A 137 5.33 -3.78 -8.53
C LYS A 137 3.94 -4.29 -8.14
N ALA A 138 3.38 -3.80 -7.01
CA ALA A 138 2.04 -4.17 -6.57
C ALA A 138 0.95 -3.73 -7.56
N VAL A 139 1.08 -2.51 -8.12
CA VAL A 139 0.17 -1.99 -9.14
C VAL A 139 0.25 -2.81 -10.42
N ALA A 140 1.45 -3.06 -10.95
CA ALA A 140 1.65 -3.82 -12.18
C ALA A 140 1.09 -5.25 -12.07
N CYS A 141 1.32 -5.91 -10.93
CA CYS A 141 0.75 -7.22 -10.63
C CYS A 141 -0.78 -7.19 -10.62
N ALA A 142 -1.37 -6.25 -9.90
CA ALA A 142 -2.83 -6.12 -9.82
C ALA A 142 -3.48 -5.80 -11.18
N LEU A 143 -2.84 -4.98 -12.01
CA LEU A 143 -3.28 -4.73 -13.39
C LEU A 143 -3.23 -6.00 -14.24
N LYS A 144 -2.13 -6.78 -14.14
CA LYS A 144 -2.00 -8.03 -14.86
C LYS A 144 -3.09 -9.02 -14.48
N ASP A 145 -3.33 -9.20 -13.20
CA ASP A 145 -4.36 -10.12 -12.70
C ASP A 145 -5.78 -9.63 -13.00
N ALA A 146 -5.99 -8.31 -13.11
CA ALA A 146 -7.25 -7.73 -13.58
C ALA A 146 -7.46 -7.86 -15.10
N GLY A 147 -6.50 -8.41 -15.85
CA GLY A 147 -6.61 -8.68 -17.28
C GLY A 147 -6.12 -7.56 -18.20
N PHE A 148 -5.42 -6.56 -17.69
CA PHE A 148 -4.82 -5.54 -18.55
C PHE A 148 -3.71 -6.13 -19.40
N THR A 149 -3.78 -5.90 -20.71
CA THR A 149 -2.82 -6.44 -21.70
C THR A 149 -1.98 -5.36 -22.37
N ARG A 150 -2.38 -4.08 -22.25
CA ARG A 150 -1.73 -2.95 -22.93
C ARG A 150 -1.36 -1.87 -21.91
N GLY A 151 -0.07 -1.55 -21.84
CA GLY A 151 0.36 -0.48 -20.95
C GLY A 151 1.86 -0.32 -20.90
N TYR A 152 2.25 0.76 -20.26
CA TYR A 152 3.61 1.24 -20.17
C TYR A 152 4.07 1.32 -18.71
N ILE A 153 5.29 0.86 -18.45
CA ILE A 153 6.02 1.12 -17.22
C ILE A 153 6.96 2.29 -17.49
N VAL A 154 6.66 3.43 -16.89
CA VAL A 154 7.44 4.67 -17.06
C VAL A 154 8.38 4.83 -15.88
N ALA A 155 9.67 4.64 -16.10
CA ALA A 155 10.66 4.69 -15.03
C ALA A 155 11.99 5.27 -15.50
N ILE A 156 12.55 6.20 -14.70
CA ILE A 156 13.85 6.83 -14.94
C ILE A 156 14.98 5.82 -14.78
N ASP A 157 14.88 4.94 -13.79
CA ASP A 157 15.80 3.81 -13.63
C ASP A 157 15.45 2.73 -14.66
N GLU A 158 16.30 2.65 -15.69
CA GLU A 158 16.10 1.75 -16.83
C GLU A 158 16.10 0.28 -16.42
N ALA A 159 17.00 -0.10 -15.51
CA ALA A 159 17.16 -1.50 -15.12
C ALA A 159 15.91 -2.03 -14.40
N SER A 160 15.46 -1.33 -13.37
CA SER A 160 14.26 -1.71 -12.62
C SER A 160 12.98 -1.52 -13.44
N GLY A 161 12.92 -0.51 -14.31
CA GLY A 161 11.79 -0.27 -15.21
C GLY A 161 11.61 -1.39 -16.23
N LYS A 162 12.70 -1.80 -16.92
CA LYS A 162 12.68 -2.92 -17.86
C LYS A 162 12.35 -4.23 -17.17
N GLN A 163 12.98 -4.52 -16.04
CA GLN A 163 12.70 -5.73 -15.26
C GLN A 163 11.21 -5.84 -14.90
N LEU A 164 10.61 -4.73 -14.44
CA LEU A 164 9.18 -4.72 -14.09
C LEU A 164 8.29 -4.89 -15.32
N ALA A 165 8.62 -4.26 -16.43
CA ALA A 165 7.88 -4.37 -17.67
C ALA A 165 7.92 -5.79 -18.23
N GLU A 166 9.10 -6.42 -18.30
CA GLU A 166 9.30 -7.80 -18.76
C GLU A 166 8.54 -8.80 -17.88
N LEU A 167 8.58 -8.63 -16.56
CA LEU A 167 7.93 -9.54 -15.60
C LEU A 167 6.43 -9.70 -15.88
N TYR A 168 5.76 -8.63 -16.29
CA TYR A 168 4.30 -8.63 -16.52
C TYR A 168 3.90 -8.54 -18.01
N GLY A 169 4.88 -8.44 -18.93
CA GLY A 169 4.62 -8.37 -20.37
C GLY A 169 4.13 -7.00 -20.83
N TYR A 170 4.63 -5.93 -20.20
CA TYR A 170 4.37 -4.53 -20.57
C TYR A 170 5.57 -3.90 -21.26
N GLU A 171 5.41 -2.68 -21.77
CA GLU A 171 6.47 -1.93 -22.45
C GLU A 171 7.11 -0.92 -21.49
N TRP A 172 8.44 -0.90 -21.40
CA TRP A 172 9.16 0.13 -20.64
C TRP A 172 9.38 1.40 -21.47
N ARG A 173 9.24 2.56 -20.83
CA ARG A 173 9.58 3.88 -21.36
C ARG A 173 10.37 4.68 -20.33
N PRO A 174 11.34 5.53 -20.75
CA PRO A 174 12.06 6.41 -19.82
C PRO A 174 11.21 7.58 -19.32
N ASP A 175 10.26 8.02 -20.13
CA ASP A 175 9.34 9.13 -19.90
C ASP A 175 7.97 8.84 -20.50
N THR A 176 7.08 9.85 -20.51
CA THR A 176 5.72 9.76 -21.04
C THR A 176 5.56 10.29 -22.47
N ASP A 177 6.66 10.69 -23.11
CA ASP A 177 6.63 11.30 -24.44
C ASP A 177 6.06 10.32 -25.50
N GLY A 178 5.02 10.77 -26.19
CA GLY A 178 4.35 9.98 -27.21
C GLY A 178 3.47 8.83 -26.69
N ILE A 179 3.27 8.74 -25.37
CA ILE A 179 2.33 7.78 -24.78
C ILE A 179 0.91 8.35 -24.84
N GLU A 180 -0.01 7.56 -25.39
CA GLU A 180 -1.45 7.78 -25.24
C GLU A 180 -2.02 6.73 -24.30
N ALA A 181 -2.46 7.16 -23.13
CA ALA A 181 -3.00 6.29 -22.11
C ALA A 181 -4.33 6.82 -21.54
N ASP A 182 -5.25 5.89 -21.30
CA ASP A 182 -6.58 6.16 -20.74
C ASP A 182 -6.57 6.17 -19.22
N LEU A 183 -5.64 5.41 -18.62
CA LEU A 183 -5.44 5.25 -17.19
C LEU A 183 -4.01 5.69 -16.83
N LEU A 184 -3.88 6.80 -16.11
CA LEU A 184 -2.60 7.27 -15.60
C LEU A 184 -2.43 6.91 -14.14
N ILE A 185 -1.30 6.26 -13.80
CA ILE A 185 -1.03 5.77 -12.45
C ILE A 185 0.30 6.34 -11.95
N ASN A 186 0.27 7.10 -10.86
CA ASN A 186 1.48 7.56 -10.17
C ASN A 186 1.83 6.63 -9.00
N ALA A 187 2.95 5.93 -9.11
CA ALA A 187 3.55 5.14 -8.03
C ALA A 187 4.94 5.68 -7.63
N THR A 188 5.17 6.98 -7.87
CA THR A 188 6.38 7.71 -7.48
C THR A 188 6.10 8.61 -6.28
N PRO A 189 7.14 9.21 -5.63
CA PRO A 189 6.95 10.20 -4.58
C PRO A 189 6.52 11.60 -5.09
N ILE A 190 6.32 11.82 -6.40
CA ILE A 190 5.87 13.10 -6.93
C ILE A 190 4.50 13.45 -6.37
N GLY A 191 4.36 14.65 -5.81
CA GLY A 191 3.13 15.08 -5.12
C GLY A 191 3.07 14.71 -3.64
N MET A 192 4.07 13.98 -3.10
CA MET A 192 4.11 13.59 -1.69
C MET A 192 4.53 14.75 -0.78
N ALA A 193 3.80 14.99 0.28
CA ALA A 193 4.12 16.02 1.26
C ALA A 193 5.52 15.84 1.87
N GLY A 194 6.29 16.93 1.93
CA GLY A 194 7.66 16.93 2.45
C GLY A 194 8.73 16.39 1.49
N GLY A 195 8.35 16.04 0.27
CA GLY A 195 9.28 15.71 -0.82
C GLY A 195 9.67 16.94 -1.65
N ASN A 196 10.77 16.83 -2.41
CA ASN A 196 11.24 17.93 -3.29
C ASN A 196 10.25 18.24 -4.43
N ASP A 197 9.39 17.30 -4.78
CA ASP A 197 8.41 17.38 -5.86
C ASP A 197 6.96 17.42 -5.33
N ALA A 198 6.77 17.91 -4.09
CA ALA A 198 5.47 17.90 -3.41
C ALA A 198 4.38 18.70 -4.17
N ASP A 199 4.77 19.75 -4.87
CA ASP A 199 3.85 20.63 -5.61
C ASP A 199 3.77 20.31 -7.11
N LYS A 200 4.46 19.26 -7.56
CA LYS A 200 4.51 18.89 -8.98
C LYS A 200 3.41 17.90 -9.35
N LEU A 201 2.96 18.00 -10.60
CA LEU A 201 2.17 16.97 -11.27
C LEU A 201 3.09 15.81 -11.68
N SER A 202 2.65 14.58 -11.45
CA SER A 202 3.38 13.41 -11.94
C SER A 202 3.14 13.11 -13.42
N TYR A 203 2.13 13.72 -14.02
CA TYR A 203 1.80 13.73 -15.44
C TYR A 203 1.49 15.16 -15.87
N SER A 204 1.74 15.49 -17.12
CA SER A 204 1.40 16.81 -17.65
C SER A 204 -0.11 17.04 -17.69
N GLU A 205 -0.54 18.29 -17.68
CA GLU A 205 -1.94 18.67 -17.80
C GLU A 205 -2.59 18.07 -19.06
N GLN A 206 -1.86 18.07 -20.19
CA GLN A 206 -2.35 17.52 -21.46
C GLN A 206 -2.59 16.00 -21.39
N GLU A 207 -1.73 15.25 -20.69
CA GLU A 207 -1.92 13.81 -20.48
C GLU A 207 -3.15 13.55 -19.61
N VAL A 208 -3.30 14.30 -18.51
CA VAL A 208 -4.46 14.18 -17.62
C VAL A 208 -5.75 14.56 -18.36
N ASP A 209 -5.74 15.59 -19.20
CA ASP A 209 -6.92 16.00 -19.98
C ASP A 209 -7.40 14.93 -20.96
N LYS A 210 -6.49 14.14 -21.53
CA LYS A 210 -6.81 13.02 -22.44
C LYS A 210 -7.29 11.76 -21.69
N ALA A 211 -6.73 11.48 -20.52
CA ALA A 211 -7.05 10.27 -19.76
C ALA A 211 -8.48 10.30 -19.18
N SER A 212 -9.04 9.13 -18.94
CA SER A 212 -10.35 8.95 -18.31
C SER A 212 -10.27 8.63 -16.81
N VAL A 213 -9.21 7.94 -16.40
CA VAL A 213 -8.99 7.49 -15.02
C VAL A 213 -7.61 7.93 -14.54
N ILE A 214 -7.55 8.50 -13.35
CA ILE A 214 -6.31 8.91 -12.69
C ILE A 214 -6.18 8.17 -11.37
N PHE A 215 -5.09 7.47 -11.18
CA PHE A 215 -4.77 6.75 -9.97
C PHE A 215 -3.47 7.28 -9.36
N ASP A 216 -3.53 7.87 -8.20
CA ASP A 216 -2.35 8.34 -7.48
C ASP A 216 -2.19 7.55 -6.19
N VAL A 217 -1.11 6.77 -6.04
CA VAL A 217 -0.87 5.98 -4.83
C VAL A 217 -0.26 6.78 -3.68
N VAL A 218 0.06 8.05 -3.88
CA VAL A 218 0.52 8.95 -2.81
C VAL A 218 -0.62 9.17 -1.81
N ALA A 219 -0.39 8.77 -0.56
CA ALA A 219 -1.41 8.85 0.50
C ALA A 219 -1.41 10.20 1.25
N LEU A 220 -0.28 10.92 1.26
CA LEU A 220 -0.12 12.20 1.94
C LEU A 220 0.54 13.22 1.00
N PRO A 221 -0.15 14.33 0.72
CA PRO A 221 -1.49 14.71 1.21
C PRO A 221 -2.59 13.84 0.59
N PRO A 222 -3.79 13.75 1.21
CA PRO A 222 -4.93 12.99 0.63
C PRO A 222 -5.39 13.51 -0.74
N VAL A 223 -5.13 14.79 -1.01
CA VAL A 223 -5.39 15.44 -2.30
C VAL A 223 -4.06 15.98 -2.80
N THR A 224 -3.38 15.19 -3.62
CA THR A 224 -2.15 15.59 -4.30
C THR A 224 -2.44 16.60 -5.42
N PRO A 225 -1.44 17.30 -5.97
CA PRO A 225 -1.62 18.15 -7.16
C PRO A 225 -2.30 17.41 -8.31
N LEU A 226 -1.88 16.16 -8.58
CA LEU A 226 -2.47 15.32 -9.62
C LEU A 226 -3.97 15.05 -9.37
N ILE A 227 -4.34 14.64 -8.16
CA ILE A 227 -5.74 14.34 -7.80
C ILE A 227 -6.59 15.62 -7.86
N ARG A 228 -6.06 16.76 -7.42
CA ARG A 228 -6.77 18.04 -7.50
C ARG A 228 -7.09 18.41 -8.96
N TYR A 229 -6.07 18.42 -9.81
CA TYR A 229 -6.20 18.75 -11.22
C TYR A 229 -7.19 17.82 -11.93
N ALA A 230 -7.08 16.51 -11.69
CA ALA A 230 -7.96 15.51 -12.29
C ALA A 230 -9.44 15.69 -11.87
N ARG A 231 -9.70 16.04 -10.60
CA ARG A 231 -11.06 16.32 -10.11
C ARG A 231 -11.68 17.55 -10.76
N GLU A 232 -10.90 18.61 -10.94
CA GLU A 232 -11.34 19.83 -11.62
C GLU A 232 -11.72 19.57 -13.09
N ARG A 233 -11.18 18.50 -13.70
CA ARG A 233 -11.49 18.05 -15.07
C ARG A 233 -12.56 16.95 -15.13
N GLY A 234 -13.20 16.64 -14.00
CA GLY A 234 -14.26 15.62 -13.94
C GLY A 234 -13.79 14.19 -14.21
N LYS A 235 -12.49 13.90 -14.01
CA LYS A 235 -11.95 12.55 -14.21
C LYS A 235 -12.35 11.61 -13.08
N THR A 236 -12.41 10.31 -13.38
CA THR A 236 -12.48 9.29 -12.33
C THR A 236 -11.14 9.27 -11.60
N VAL A 237 -11.16 9.44 -10.27
CA VAL A 237 -9.93 9.46 -9.47
C VAL A 237 -9.92 8.36 -8.43
N ILE A 238 -8.80 7.63 -8.33
CA ILE A 238 -8.49 6.65 -7.29
C ILE A 238 -7.32 7.21 -6.49
N THR A 239 -7.44 7.24 -5.16
CA THR A 239 -6.49 7.95 -4.32
C THR A 239 -5.62 7.01 -3.48
N GLY A 240 -4.39 7.43 -3.21
CA GLY A 240 -3.49 6.71 -2.31
C GLY A 240 -4.00 6.63 -0.86
N SER A 241 -4.84 7.58 -0.45
CA SER A 241 -5.49 7.51 0.86
C SER A 241 -6.50 6.36 0.95
N GLU A 242 -7.14 5.98 -0.15
CA GLU A 242 -8.01 4.79 -0.23
C GLU A 242 -7.16 3.51 -0.19
N VAL A 243 -6.06 3.45 -0.97
CA VAL A 243 -5.11 2.33 -0.91
C VAL A 243 -4.64 2.11 0.52
N PHE A 244 -4.19 3.19 1.17
CA PHE A 244 -3.63 3.13 2.51
C PHE A 244 -4.66 2.70 3.57
N ALA A 245 -5.90 3.16 3.43
CA ALA A 245 -6.98 2.76 4.33
C ALA A 245 -7.36 1.29 4.15
N ILE A 246 -7.51 0.81 2.90
CA ILE A 246 -7.87 -0.58 2.63
C ILE A 246 -6.75 -1.53 3.06
N GLN A 247 -5.48 -1.22 2.75
CA GLN A 247 -4.38 -2.09 3.18
C GLN A 247 -4.29 -2.22 4.71
N ALA A 248 -4.60 -1.15 5.46
CA ALA A 248 -4.60 -1.19 6.91
C ALA A 248 -5.74 -2.07 7.47
N VAL A 249 -6.93 -2.03 6.86
CA VAL A 249 -8.02 -2.93 7.28
C VAL A 249 -7.73 -4.37 6.93
N GLU A 250 -7.09 -4.66 5.80
CA GLU A 250 -6.68 -6.02 5.47
C GLU A 250 -5.65 -6.56 6.47
N GLN A 251 -4.69 -5.73 6.90
CA GLN A 251 -3.78 -6.09 8.00
C GLN A 251 -4.55 -6.40 9.29
N PHE A 252 -5.52 -5.56 9.65
CA PHE A 252 -6.34 -5.77 10.84
C PHE A 252 -7.09 -7.12 10.76
N VAL A 253 -7.67 -7.44 9.60
CA VAL A 253 -8.36 -8.72 9.37
C VAL A 253 -7.40 -9.90 9.48
N LEU A 254 -6.20 -9.81 8.91
CA LEU A 254 -5.17 -10.85 9.02
C LEU A 254 -4.74 -11.09 10.47
N TYR A 255 -4.67 -10.03 11.30
CA TYR A 255 -4.27 -10.14 12.70
C TYR A 255 -5.38 -10.73 13.59
N THR A 256 -6.63 -10.32 13.36
CA THR A 256 -7.75 -10.58 14.29
C THR A 256 -8.78 -11.59 13.78
N GLY A 257 -8.85 -11.81 12.47
CA GLY A 257 -9.94 -12.55 11.82
C GLY A 257 -11.26 -11.78 11.73
N ILE A 258 -11.29 -10.51 12.17
CA ILE A 258 -12.51 -9.71 12.26
C ILE A 258 -12.46 -8.61 11.19
N ARG A 259 -13.54 -8.45 10.41
CA ARG A 259 -13.70 -7.33 9.47
C ARG A 259 -14.61 -6.28 10.10
N PRO A 260 -14.12 -5.05 10.32
CA PRO A 260 -14.98 -3.96 10.75
C PRO A 260 -16.00 -3.62 9.65
N ASP A 261 -17.16 -3.13 10.03
CA ASP A 261 -18.11 -2.57 9.08
C ASP A 261 -17.58 -1.25 8.47
N ASP A 262 -18.19 -0.81 7.37
CA ASP A 262 -17.74 0.38 6.65
C ASP A 262 -17.81 1.65 7.50
N ALA A 263 -18.81 1.79 8.37
CA ALA A 263 -18.97 2.97 9.23
C ALA A 263 -17.84 3.04 10.27
N LEU A 264 -17.47 1.93 10.90
CA LEU A 264 -16.37 1.83 11.85
C LEU A 264 -15.03 2.03 11.15
N PHE A 265 -14.85 1.42 9.97
CA PHE A 265 -13.67 1.63 9.13
C PHE A 265 -13.44 3.11 8.82
N GLN A 266 -14.47 3.83 8.35
CA GLN A 266 -14.35 5.25 8.01
C GLN A 266 -13.97 6.10 9.25
N LYS A 267 -14.56 5.81 10.42
CA LYS A 267 -14.22 6.48 11.68
C LYS A 267 -12.76 6.24 12.07
N ALA A 268 -12.29 4.99 12.00
CA ALA A 268 -10.90 4.64 12.29
C ALA A 268 -9.92 5.32 11.33
N ALA A 269 -10.22 5.32 10.02
CA ALA A 269 -9.41 5.97 9.00
C ALA A 269 -9.35 7.50 9.19
N ALA A 270 -10.46 8.14 9.55
CA ALA A 270 -10.50 9.57 9.86
C ALA A 270 -9.67 9.89 11.12
N TRP A 271 -9.86 9.14 12.20
CA TRP A 271 -9.11 9.30 13.46
C TRP A 271 -7.59 9.15 13.27
N SER A 272 -7.18 8.25 12.39
CA SER A 272 -5.76 7.95 12.15
C SER A 272 -4.99 9.09 11.49
N ARG A 273 -5.69 10.02 10.84
CA ARG A 273 -5.12 11.17 10.12
C ARG A 273 -4.91 12.40 11.00
N LEU A 274 -5.46 12.40 12.24
CA LEU A 274 -5.26 13.47 13.23
C LEU A 274 -3.81 13.45 13.76
#